data_b35cdc7b52f83a6860a550aff4cb1fd6
#
_entry.id   b35cdc7b52f83a6860a550aff4cb1fd6
#
_cell.length_a   1.000
_cell.length_b   1.000
_cell.length_c   1.000
_cell.angle_alpha   90.00
_cell.angle_beta   90.00
_cell.angle_gamma   90.00
#
_symmetry.space_group_name_H-M   'P 1'
#
loop_
_entity.id
_entity.type
_entity.pdbx_description
1 polymer ?
#
loop_
_entity_poly.entity_id
_entity_poly.type
_entity_poly.pdbx_seq_one_letter_code
_entity_poly.pdbx_strand_id
1 'polypeptide(L)'
;MRQSKVERTTKETTIFVNLNLDEPYSPDITTTIPFFDHMLEQLGKHSGYTLMVTASGDDQHHIVEDCGIAIGKAFHEALGDKKGIERFASVMLPMDESLFSAAIDISGRPFLNFECTFPTPTTSQFESELVREFLMGFVSEAKITLHIIQMSGINTHHMIENIFKALAYVLKKATAITSDTLPTTKGVIA
;
A
#
# COMPACT_ATOMS: atom_id res chain seq x y z
N MET A 1 18.19 1.80 10.12
CA MET A 1 17.44 2.41 8.99
C MET A 1 16.63 1.32 8.34
N ARG A 2 15.32 1.47 8.30
CA ARG A 2 14.36 0.48 7.78
C ARG A 2 14.13 0.73 6.30
N GLN A 3 14.93 0.10 5.46
CA GLN A 3 14.90 0.29 4.00
C GLN A 3 15.09 -1.02 3.25
N SER A 4 14.58 -1.09 2.04
CA SER A 4 14.73 -2.24 1.14
C SER A 4 14.73 -1.81 -0.32
N LYS A 5 15.36 -2.63 -1.16
CA LYS A 5 15.30 -2.51 -2.63
C LYS A 5 14.87 -3.87 -3.18
N VAL A 6 13.83 -3.86 -4.00
CA VAL A 6 13.30 -5.05 -4.64
C VAL A 6 13.33 -4.88 -6.15
N GLU A 7 13.87 -5.87 -6.84
CA GLU A 7 13.71 -6.05 -8.27
C GLU A 7 12.88 -7.31 -8.51
N ARG A 8 11.86 -7.17 -9.37
CA ARG A 8 11.01 -8.26 -9.81
C ARG A 8 10.93 -8.24 -11.32
N THR A 9 11.43 -9.29 -11.96
CA THR A 9 11.35 -9.45 -13.41
C THR A 9 10.68 -10.78 -13.71
N THR A 10 9.65 -10.75 -14.53
CA THR A 10 8.92 -11.89 -15.08
C THR A 10 8.99 -11.85 -16.60
N LYS A 11 8.20 -12.65 -17.30
CA LYS A 11 8.03 -12.52 -18.76
C LYS A 11 7.10 -11.36 -19.13
N GLU A 12 6.31 -10.88 -18.17
CA GLU A 12 5.22 -9.93 -18.37
C GLU A 12 5.60 -8.52 -17.87
N THR A 13 6.42 -8.46 -16.79
CA THR A 13 6.74 -7.19 -16.13
C THR A 13 8.21 -7.08 -15.72
N THR A 14 8.67 -5.84 -15.59
CA THR A 14 9.92 -5.49 -14.91
C THR A 14 9.65 -4.36 -13.94
N ILE A 15 9.90 -4.59 -12.64
CA ILE A 15 9.58 -3.66 -11.57
C ILE A 15 10.78 -3.49 -10.65
N PHE A 16 11.09 -2.24 -10.35
CA PHE A 16 12.07 -1.83 -9.35
C PHE A 16 11.38 -0.99 -8.27
N VAL A 17 11.63 -1.32 -7.00
CA VAL A 17 11.14 -0.59 -5.84
C VAL A 17 12.31 -0.25 -4.92
N ASN A 18 12.39 1.02 -4.49
CA ASN A 18 13.24 1.44 -3.38
C ASN A 18 12.36 2.09 -2.33
N LEU A 19 12.34 1.51 -1.14
CA LEU A 19 11.50 1.93 -0.02
C LEU A 19 12.36 2.23 1.22
N ASN A 20 12.12 3.39 1.85
CA ASN A 20 12.68 3.74 3.15
C ASN A 20 11.57 4.27 4.06
N LEU A 21 11.37 3.63 5.22
CA LEU A 21 10.32 3.94 6.17
C LEU A 21 10.68 5.08 7.14
N ASP A 22 11.95 5.43 7.24
CA ASP A 22 12.47 6.36 8.26
C ASP A 22 12.78 7.76 7.70
N GLU A 23 13.02 7.88 6.41
CA GLU A 23 13.39 9.13 5.76
C GLU A 23 12.38 9.54 4.71
N PRO A 24 11.64 10.64 4.90
CA PRO A 24 10.71 11.14 3.90
C PRO A 24 11.47 11.80 2.74
N TYR A 25 11.16 11.37 1.54
CA TYR A 25 11.60 11.99 0.29
C TYR A 25 10.41 12.11 -0.67
N SER A 26 10.50 12.99 -1.65
CA SER A 26 9.45 13.08 -2.67
C SER A 26 9.34 11.75 -3.41
N PRO A 27 8.13 11.20 -3.58
CA PRO A 27 7.94 10.00 -4.39
C PRO A 27 8.48 10.18 -5.80
N ASP A 28 9.09 9.15 -6.34
CA ASP A 28 9.60 9.08 -7.72
C ASP A 28 9.01 7.83 -8.37
N ILE A 29 7.91 8.04 -9.12
CA ILE A 29 7.06 6.96 -9.60
C ILE A 29 6.94 7.04 -11.13
N THR A 30 7.18 5.92 -11.79
CA THR A 30 7.00 5.76 -13.24
C THR A 30 6.54 4.33 -13.55
N THR A 31 5.22 4.13 -13.75
CA THR A 31 4.64 2.81 -14.04
C THR A 31 4.07 2.69 -15.45
N THR A 32 4.23 3.71 -16.29
CA THR A 32 3.57 3.83 -17.61
C THR A 32 2.04 3.99 -17.55
N ILE A 33 1.44 4.04 -16.36
CA ILE A 33 0.00 4.22 -16.10
C ILE A 33 -0.18 5.51 -15.29
N PRO A 34 -0.47 6.67 -15.91
CA PRO A 34 -0.42 7.97 -15.22
C PRO A 34 -1.35 8.09 -14.00
N PHE A 35 -2.52 7.45 -14.04
CA PHE A 35 -3.42 7.45 -12.90
C PHE A 35 -2.84 6.64 -11.72
N PHE A 36 -2.23 5.50 -12.01
CA PHE A 36 -1.60 4.67 -10.99
C PHE A 36 -0.34 5.32 -10.42
N ASP A 37 0.44 6.02 -11.25
CA ASP A 37 1.56 6.84 -10.79
C ASP A 37 1.08 7.83 -9.72
N HIS A 38 0.00 8.56 -10.00
CA HIS A 38 -0.61 9.49 -9.05
C HIS A 38 -1.07 8.78 -7.76
N MET A 39 -1.63 7.56 -7.84
CA MET A 39 -2.04 6.80 -6.65
C MET A 39 -0.84 6.39 -5.79
N LEU A 40 0.24 5.94 -6.40
CA LEU A 40 1.47 5.59 -5.67
C LEU A 40 2.18 6.83 -5.10
N GLU A 41 2.08 7.98 -5.77
CA GLU A 41 2.53 9.27 -5.20
C GLU A 41 1.75 9.62 -3.93
N GLN A 42 0.41 9.42 -3.91
CA GLN A 42 -0.39 9.60 -2.69
C GLN A 42 0.08 8.65 -1.58
N LEU A 43 0.34 7.39 -1.93
CA LEU A 43 0.86 6.41 -0.98
C LEU A 43 2.20 6.86 -0.37
N GLY A 44 3.18 7.21 -1.18
CA GLY A 44 4.48 7.68 -0.72
C GLY A 44 4.40 8.98 0.09
N LYS A 45 3.67 9.98 -0.42
CA LYS A 45 3.54 11.28 0.21
C LYS A 45 2.88 11.21 1.59
N HIS A 46 1.75 10.52 1.71
CA HIS A 46 0.96 10.49 2.94
C HIS A 46 1.51 9.50 3.98
N SER A 47 2.19 8.44 3.58
CA SER A 47 2.92 7.57 4.51
C SER A 47 4.15 8.27 5.10
N GLY A 48 4.71 9.25 4.40
CA GLY A 48 5.97 9.89 4.79
C GLY A 48 7.18 9.01 4.53
N TYR A 49 7.06 8.02 3.64
CA TYR A 49 8.15 7.16 3.21
C TYR A 49 8.87 7.72 1.99
N THR A 50 10.14 7.39 1.81
CA THR A 50 10.73 7.41 0.47
C THR A 50 10.14 6.23 -0.29
N LEU A 51 9.44 6.49 -1.38
CA LEU A 51 8.94 5.47 -2.30
C LEU A 51 9.36 5.82 -3.71
N MET A 52 10.21 4.98 -4.30
CA MET A 52 10.60 5.06 -5.71
C MET A 52 10.16 3.78 -6.40
N VAL A 53 9.40 3.89 -7.48
CA VAL A 53 8.90 2.75 -8.25
C VAL A 53 9.12 3.02 -9.73
N THR A 54 9.81 2.10 -10.40
CA THR A 54 9.85 2.06 -11.86
C THR A 54 9.27 0.73 -12.31
N ALA A 55 8.24 0.77 -13.15
CA ALA A 55 7.56 -0.42 -13.64
C ALA A 55 7.26 -0.31 -15.14
N SER A 56 7.37 -1.43 -15.83
CA SER A 56 6.93 -1.61 -17.22
C SER A 56 6.44 -3.03 -17.42
N GLY A 57 5.54 -3.21 -18.37
CA GLY A 57 4.97 -4.53 -18.67
C GLY A 57 4.08 -4.48 -19.91
N ASP A 58 3.49 -5.62 -20.21
CA ASP A 58 2.66 -5.85 -21.41
C ASP A 58 1.19 -5.45 -21.20
N ASP A 59 0.73 -5.41 -19.93
CA ASP A 59 -0.67 -5.15 -19.58
C ASP A 59 -0.79 -4.36 -18.26
N GLN A 60 -1.85 -3.53 -18.11
CA GLN A 60 -2.11 -2.78 -16.89
C GLN A 60 -2.32 -3.68 -15.68
N HIS A 61 -3.03 -4.79 -15.85
CA HIS A 61 -3.32 -5.74 -14.77
C HIS A 61 -2.01 -6.27 -14.20
N HIS A 62 -1.12 -6.79 -15.06
CA HIS A 62 0.16 -7.34 -14.64
C HIS A 62 1.04 -6.30 -13.94
N ILE A 63 1.09 -5.07 -14.48
CA ILE A 63 1.88 -3.99 -13.87
C ILE A 63 1.36 -3.65 -12.48
N VAL A 64 0.05 -3.49 -12.31
CA VAL A 64 -0.57 -3.06 -11.04
C VAL A 64 -0.45 -4.15 -9.98
N GLU A 65 -0.76 -5.40 -10.32
CA GLU A 65 -0.61 -6.55 -9.41
C GLU A 65 0.83 -6.73 -8.97
N ASP A 66 1.76 -6.78 -9.91
CA ASP A 66 3.19 -7.00 -9.63
C ASP A 66 3.83 -5.83 -8.88
N CYS A 67 3.36 -4.58 -9.08
CA CYS A 67 3.73 -3.44 -8.22
C CYS A 67 3.27 -3.66 -6.78
N GLY A 68 2.04 -4.15 -6.58
CA GLY A 68 1.54 -4.53 -5.26
C GLY A 68 2.45 -5.55 -4.58
N ILE A 69 2.79 -6.63 -5.29
CA ILE A 69 3.71 -7.68 -4.84
C ILE A 69 5.09 -7.10 -4.47
N ALA A 70 5.70 -6.32 -5.37
CA ALA A 70 7.04 -5.78 -5.17
C ALA A 70 7.11 -4.77 -4.02
N ILE A 71 6.12 -3.86 -3.91
CA ILE A 71 6.03 -2.88 -2.81
C ILE A 71 5.75 -3.60 -1.49
N GLY A 72 4.85 -4.60 -1.48
CA GLY A 72 4.57 -5.41 -0.29
C GLY A 72 5.81 -6.14 0.22
N LYS A 73 6.59 -6.74 -0.68
CA LYS A 73 7.86 -7.39 -0.36
C LYS A 73 8.87 -6.38 0.20
N ALA A 74 9.04 -5.22 -0.46
CA ALA A 74 9.93 -4.17 0.02
C ALA A 74 9.52 -3.67 1.41
N PHE A 75 8.23 -3.52 1.67
CA PHE A 75 7.71 -3.15 2.98
C PHE A 75 8.03 -4.20 4.05
N HIS A 76 7.80 -5.47 3.76
CA HIS A 76 8.11 -6.57 4.68
C HIS A 76 9.60 -6.61 5.04
N GLU A 77 10.48 -6.52 4.04
CA GLU A 77 11.92 -6.52 4.23
C GLU A 77 12.39 -5.28 5.02
N ALA A 78 11.86 -4.09 4.70
CA ALA A 78 12.21 -2.85 5.38
C ALA A 78 11.80 -2.85 6.86
N LEU A 79 10.69 -3.51 7.22
CA LEU A 79 10.25 -3.65 8.63
C LEU A 79 11.23 -4.41 9.50
N GLY A 80 12.02 -5.32 8.94
CA GLY A 80 13.00 -6.12 9.68
C GLY A 80 12.36 -6.94 10.81
N ASP A 81 12.91 -6.82 12.01
CA ASP A 81 12.48 -7.57 13.20
C ASP A 81 11.17 -7.06 13.84
N LYS A 82 10.61 -5.96 13.32
CA LYS A 82 9.36 -5.34 13.79
C LYS A 82 9.41 -4.89 15.26
N LYS A 83 10.61 -4.73 15.82
CA LYS A 83 10.78 -4.31 17.21
C LYS A 83 10.38 -2.85 17.36
N GLY A 84 9.57 -2.58 18.39
CA GLY A 84 9.19 -1.22 18.79
C GLY A 84 8.11 -0.57 17.94
N ILE A 85 7.61 -1.21 16.88
CA ILE A 85 6.53 -0.63 16.06
C ILE A 85 5.21 -0.55 16.83
N GLU A 86 4.33 0.37 16.45
CA GLU A 86 2.95 0.46 16.99
C GLU A 86 2.12 -0.77 16.62
N ARG A 87 2.37 -1.37 15.45
CA ARG A 87 1.77 -2.58 14.92
C ARG A 87 0.32 -2.44 14.45
N PHE A 88 -0.56 -1.83 15.25
CA PHE A 88 -1.98 -1.64 14.94
C PHE A 88 -2.26 -0.18 14.62
N ALA A 89 -3.07 0.07 13.61
CA ALA A 89 -3.57 1.40 13.34
C ALA A 89 -4.93 1.34 12.65
N SER A 90 -5.71 2.40 12.83
CA SER A 90 -6.92 2.62 12.07
C SER A 90 -7.10 4.10 11.75
N VAL A 91 -7.86 4.37 10.68
CA VAL A 91 -8.25 5.71 10.29
C VAL A 91 -9.62 5.68 9.65
N MET A 92 -10.39 6.73 9.88
CA MET A 92 -11.55 7.08 9.08
C MET A 92 -11.16 8.34 8.32
N LEU A 93 -11.02 8.25 6.99
CA LEU A 93 -10.44 9.29 6.15
C LEU A 93 -11.48 9.82 5.17
N PRO A 94 -11.82 11.11 5.22
CA PRO A 94 -12.67 11.77 4.23
C PRO A 94 -11.85 12.32 3.06
N MET A 95 -12.42 12.32 1.89
CA MET A 95 -12.01 13.07 0.72
C MET A 95 -13.27 13.50 -0.05
N ASP A 96 -13.66 14.76 0.10
CA ASP A 96 -14.93 15.31 -0.38
C ASP A 96 -16.11 14.40 0.07
N GLU A 97 -16.88 13.82 -0.86
CA GLU A 97 -17.99 12.92 -0.58
C GLU A 97 -17.56 11.48 -0.27
N SER A 98 -16.30 11.16 -0.49
CA SER A 98 -15.75 9.84 -0.22
C SER A 98 -15.29 9.72 1.23
N LEU A 99 -15.70 8.65 1.90
CA LEU A 99 -15.29 8.31 3.25
C LEU A 99 -14.94 6.82 3.34
N PHE A 100 -13.72 6.52 3.76
CA PHE A 100 -13.25 5.15 3.97
C PHE A 100 -12.77 4.93 5.40
N SER A 101 -13.04 3.73 5.92
CA SER A 101 -12.39 3.20 7.11
C SER A 101 -11.29 2.24 6.70
N ALA A 102 -10.07 2.45 7.22
CA ALA A 102 -8.97 1.52 7.06
C ALA A 102 -8.44 1.07 8.42
N ALA A 103 -8.10 -0.22 8.56
CA ALA A 103 -7.47 -0.78 9.76
C ALA A 103 -6.41 -1.81 9.38
N ILE A 104 -5.27 -1.79 10.08
CA ILE A 104 -4.12 -2.66 9.84
C ILE A 104 -3.66 -3.35 11.11
N ASP A 105 -3.21 -4.60 10.98
CA ASP A 105 -2.36 -5.32 11.94
C ASP A 105 -1.13 -5.85 11.19
N ILE A 106 0.06 -5.43 11.58
CA ILE A 106 1.32 -6.00 11.08
C ILE A 106 1.53 -7.35 11.79
N SER A 107 0.70 -8.31 11.40
CA SER A 107 0.51 -9.59 12.10
C SER A 107 1.46 -10.71 11.66
N GLY A 108 2.12 -10.57 10.51
CA GLY A 108 2.82 -11.65 9.83
C GLY A 108 1.89 -12.59 9.02
N ARG A 109 0.58 -12.36 9.05
CA ARG A 109 -0.43 -13.18 8.36
C ARG A 109 -1.18 -12.36 7.32
N PRO A 110 -1.08 -12.69 6.02
CA PRO A 110 -1.79 -11.97 4.98
C PRO A 110 -3.30 -12.19 5.09
N PHE A 111 -4.05 -11.10 5.15
CA PHE A 111 -5.50 -11.09 5.07
C PHE A 111 -6.00 -9.74 4.57
N LEU A 112 -6.79 -9.74 3.51
CA LEU A 112 -7.44 -8.55 2.98
C LEU A 112 -8.95 -8.68 3.12
N ASN A 113 -9.58 -7.72 3.84
CA ASN A 113 -11.00 -7.42 3.71
C ASN A 113 -11.16 -6.11 2.94
N PHE A 114 -11.70 -6.19 1.73
CA PHE A 114 -11.92 -5.05 0.85
C PHE A 114 -13.40 -4.97 0.47
N GLU A 115 -14.12 -4.05 1.09
CA GLU A 115 -15.54 -3.80 0.88
C GLU A 115 -15.71 -2.44 0.19
N CYS A 116 -15.82 -2.47 -1.12
CA CYS A 116 -15.99 -1.28 -1.96
C CYS A 116 -16.79 -1.62 -3.21
N THR A 117 -17.69 -0.72 -3.59
CA THR A 117 -18.40 -0.78 -4.86
C THR A 117 -18.19 0.53 -5.62
N PHE A 118 -17.40 0.47 -6.68
CA PHE A 118 -17.14 1.63 -7.53
C PHE A 118 -18.33 1.93 -8.44
N PRO A 119 -18.74 3.22 -8.55
CA PRO A 119 -19.86 3.62 -9.43
C PRO A 119 -19.57 3.39 -10.91
N THR A 120 -18.30 3.45 -11.32
CA THR A 120 -17.88 3.22 -12.71
C THR A 120 -16.75 2.20 -12.77
N PRO A 121 -16.72 1.34 -13.81
CA PRO A 121 -15.68 0.33 -13.96
C PRO A 121 -14.31 0.93 -14.31
N THR A 122 -14.28 2.17 -14.80
CA THR A 122 -13.04 2.86 -15.19
C THR A 122 -13.04 4.32 -14.76
N THR A 123 -11.85 4.85 -14.48
CA THR A 123 -11.60 6.29 -14.30
C THR A 123 -10.21 6.60 -14.86
N SER A 124 -10.07 7.71 -15.65
CA SER A 124 -8.78 8.12 -16.23
C SER A 124 -8.04 6.97 -16.97
N GLN A 125 -8.77 6.12 -17.70
CA GLN A 125 -8.28 4.93 -18.39
C GLN A 125 -7.70 3.84 -17.46
N PHE A 126 -7.99 3.90 -16.17
CA PHE A 126 -7.62 2.90 -15.17
C PHE A 126 -8.84 2.09 -14.77
N GLU A 127 -8.72 0.77 -14.79
CA GLU A 127 -9.81 -0.13 -14.39
C GLU A 127 -9.91 -0.19 -12.88
N SER A 128 -11.09 0.11 -12.33
CA SER A 128 -11.28 0.20 -10.87
C SER A 128 -11.07 -1.12 -10.13
N GLU A 129 -11.25 -2.26 -10.78
CA GLU A 129 -10.99 -3.58 -10.21
C GLU A 129 -9.51 -3.80 -9.86
N LEU A 130 -8.58 -3.12 -10.56
CA LEU A 130 -7.14 -3.23 -10.32
C LEU A 130 -6.71 -2.73 -8.94
N VAL A 131 -7.54 -1.89 -8.30
CA VAL A 131 -7.30 -1.48 -6.91
C VAL A 131 -7.26 -2.69 -5.97
N ARG A 132 -8.18 -3.64 -6.16
CA ARG A 132 -8.22 -4.86 -5.36
C ARG A 132 -7.01 -5.74 -5.64
N GLU A 133 -6.60 -5.87 -6.89
CA GLU A 133 -5.44 -6.69 -7.29
C GLU A 133 -4.14 -6.12 -6.70
N PHE A 134 -3.95 -4.79 -6.77
CA PHE A 134 -2.85 -4.11 -6.07
C PHE A 134 -2.83 -4.42 -4.57
N LEU A 135 -3.98 -4.25 -3.90
CA LEU A 135 -4.08 -4.47 -2.45
C LEU A 135 -3.84 -5.93 -2.08
N MET A 136 -4.29 -6.89 -2.89
CA MET A 136 -4.05 -8.31 -2.67
C MET A 136 -2.56 -8.65 -2.79
N GLY A 137 -1.90 -8.22 -3.86
CA GLY A 137 -0.46 -8.39 -4.04
C GLY A 137 0.34 -7.79 -2.89
N PHE A 138 0.00 -6.54 -2.52
CA PHE A 138 0.65 -5.84 -1.41
C PHE A 138 0.47 -6.56 -0.08
N VAL A 139 -0.75 -6.91 0.31
CA VAL A 139 -1.06 -7.57 1.59
C VAL A 139 -0.41 -8.95 1.68
N SER A 140 -0.40 -9.69 0.58
CA SER A 140 0.21 -11.03 0.50
C SER A 140 1.69 -10.99 0.86
N GLU A 141 2.45 -10.08 0.25
CA GLU A 141 3.89 -10.00 0.43
C GLU A 141 4.31 -9.15 1.64
N ALA A 142 3.54 -8.14 2.01
CA ALA A 142 3.74 -7.38 3.26
C ALA A 142 3.44 -8.24 4.50
N LYS A 143 2.71 -9.33 4.35
CA LYS A 143 2.27 -10.24 5.42
C LYS A 143 1.53 -9.51 6.54
N ILE A 144 0.54 -8.73 6.14
CA ILE A 144 -0.29 -7.93 7.03
C ILE A 144 -1.76 -8.34 6.95
N THR A 145 -2.52 -8.00 7.98
CA THR A 145 -3.98 -7.98 7.93
C THR A 145 -4.41 -6.54 7.62
N LEU A 146 -5.21 -6.36 6.58
CA LEU A 146 -5.73 -5.06 6.15
C LEU A 146 -7.23 -5.12 5.92
N HIS A 147 -7.97 -4.18 6.49
CA HIS A 147 -9.37 -3.94 6.22
C HIS A 147 -9.53 -2.57 5.60
N ILE A 148 -10.25 -2.47 4.48
CA ILE A 148 -10.66 -1.21 3.84
C ILE A 148 -12.14 -1.32 3.54
N ILE A 149 -12.93 -0.42 4.11
CA ILE A 149 -14.40 -0.44 4.04
C ILE A 149 -14.89 0.92 3.58
N GLN A 150 -15.66 0.92 2.50
CA GLN A 150 -16.37 2.11 2.03
C GLN A 150 -17.49 2.47 3.00
N MET A 151 -17.49 3.73 3.46
CA MET A 151 -18.59 4.31 4.24
C MET A 151 -19.50 5.16 3.35
N SER A 152 -18.91 5.93 2.42
CA SER A 152 -19.60 6.69 1.37
C SER A 152 -18.68 6.94 0.18
N GLY A 153 -19.25 7.40 -0.94
CA GLY A 153 -18.52 7.79 -2.15
C GLY A 153 -19.37 7.57 -3.40
N ILE A 154 -19.29 8.51 -4.32
CA ILE A 154 -20.01 8.48 -5.61
C ILE A 154 -19.10 8.81 -6.80
N ASN A 155 -17.86 9.23 -6.56
CA ASN A 155 -16.87 9.50 -7.60
C ASN A 155 -15.75 8.47 -7.52
N THR A 156 -15.62 7.61 -8.53
CA THR A 156 -14.65 6.52 -8.56
C THR A 156 -13.20 7.02 -8.38
N HIS A 157 -12.83 8.17 -8.96
CA HIS A 157 -11.50 8.77 -8.77
C HIS A 157 -11.24 9.12 -7.30
N HIS A 158 -12.16 9.88 -6.68
CA HIS A 158 -12.04 10.26 -5.26
C HIS A 158 -11.99 9.04 -4.34
N MET A 159 -12.77 8.01 -4.65
CA MET A 159 -12.78 6.77 -3.87
C MET A 159 -11.45 6.04 -3.94
N ILE A 160 -10.88 5.88 -5.14
CA ILE A 160 -9.58 5.21 -5.32
C ILE A 160 -8.48 6.01 -4.62
N GLU A 161 -8.40 7.32 -4.86
CA GLU A 161 -7.39 8.16 -4.22
C GLU A 161 -7.51 8.13 -2.69
N ASN A 162 -8.74 8.15 -2.15
CA ASN A 162 -8.99 8.02 -0.71
C ASN A 162 -8.50 6.68 -0.14
N ILE A 163 -8.68 5.58 -0.87
CA ILE A 163 -8.16 4.25 -0.48
C ILE A 163 -6.64 4.28 -0.34
N PHE A 164 -5.90 4.82 -1.32
CA PHE A 164 -4.44 4.92 -1.25
C PHE A 164 -3.96 5.84 -0.13
N LYS A 165 -4.65 6.96 0.12
CA LYS A 165 -4.38 7.83 1.26
C LYS A 165 -4.65 7.12 2.59
N ALA A 166 -5.77 6.44 2.73
CA ALA A 166 -6.12 5.71 3.95
C ALA A 166 -5.10 4.60 4.25
N LEU A 167 -4.68 3.84 3.23
CA LEU A 167 -3.59 2.87 3.33
C LEU A 167 -2.30 3.54 3.83
N ALA A 168 -1.90 4.66 3.22
CA ALA A 168 -0.71 5.41 3.62
C ALA A 168 -0.74 5.83 5.09
N TYR A 169 -1.89 6.34 5.57
CA TYR A 169 -2.06 6.77 6.96
C TYR A 169 -1.97 5.63 7.96
N VAL A 170 -2.59 4.47 7.67
CA VAL A 170 -2.49 3.34 8.59
C VAL A 170 -1.10 2.71 8.58
N LEU A 171 -0.42 2.66 7.44
CA LEU A 171 0.97 2.22 7.33
C LEU A 171 1.90 3.10 8.16
N LYS A 172 1.82 4.42 7.99
CA LYS A 172 2.60 5.40 8.75
C LYS A 172 2.45 5.21 10.27
N LYS A 173 1.22 5.07 10.73
CA LYS A 173 0.94 4.89 12.16
C LYS A 173 1.42 3.54 12.68
N ALA A 174 1.11 2.46 11.97
CA ALA A 174 1.45 1.11 12.40
C ALA A 174 2.97 0.85 12.45
N THR A 175 3.75 1.54 11.61
CA THR A 175 5.22 1.43 11.57
C THR A 175 5.95 2.40 12.48
N ALA A 176 5.24 3.34 13.13
CA ALA A 176 5.84 4.29 14.07
C ALA A 176 6.55 3.53 15.19
N ILE A 177 7.78 3.92 15.51
CA ILE A 177 8.52 3.35 16.65
C ILE A 177 8.05 4.06 17.91
N THR A 178 7.39 3.33 18.80
CA THR A 178 6.78 3.84 20.04
C THR A 178 7.34 3.18 21.29
N SER A 179 8.13 2.11 21.15
CA SER A 179 8.74 1.37 22.25
C SER A 179 10.07 0.73 21.83
N ASP A 180 10.68 -0.02 22.72
CA ASP A 180 11.88 -0.83 22.45
C ASP A 180 11.60 -2.35 22.52
N THR A 181 10.34 -2.74 22.67
CA THR A 181 9.91 -4.13 22.80
C THR A 181 9.14 -4.60 21.55
N LEU A 182 9.09 -5.92 21.35
CA LEU A 182 8.28 -6.50 20.30
C LEU A 182 6.79 -6.46 20.73
N PRO A 183 5.87 -5.87 19.92
CA PRO A 183 4.47 -5.67 20.32
C PRO A 183 3.64 -6.95 20.17
N THR A 184 4.00 -7.99 20.93
CA THR A 184 3.31 -9.29 20.95
C THR A 184 3.56 -10.03 22.26
N THR A 185 2.56 -10.78 22.71
CA THR A 185 2.68 -11.70 23.87
C THR A 185 3.30 -13.05 23.50
N LYS A 186 3.44 -13.33 22.18
CA LYS A 186 3.95 -14.62 21.66
C LYS A 186 5.47 -14.65 21.50
N GLY A 187 6.15 -13.50 21.69
CA GLY A 187 7.60 -13.38 21.46
C GLY A 187 8.04 -13.37 20.00
N VAL A 188 7.10 -13.49 19.06
CA VAL A 188 7.36 -13.46 17.61
C VAL A 188 6.17 -12.85 16.86
N ILE A 189 6.46 -12.09 15.80
CA ILE A 189 5.51 -11.71 14.75
C ILE A 189 6.03 -12.40 13.48
N ALA A 190 5.35 -13.50 13.11
CA ALA A 190 5.80 -14.41 12.05
C ALA A 190 5.79 -13.74 10.67
#